data_947fb20ed339ca97af72720ba30a7b49
#
_entry.id   947fb20ed339ca97af72720ba30a7b49
#
_cell.length_a   1.000
_cell.length_b   1.000
_cell.length_c   1.000
_cell.angle_alpha   90.00
_cell.angle_beta   90.00
_cell.angle_gamma   90.00
#
_symmetry.space_group_name_H-M   'P 1'
#
loop_
_entity.id
_entity.type
_entity.pdbx_description
1 polymer ?
#
loop_
_entity_poly.entity_id
_entity_poly.type
_entity_poly.pdbx_seq_one_letter_code
_entity_poly.pdbx_strand_id
1 'polypeptide(L)'
;EFLIFESMNEIHDGGWGWGDNLNDQGKQYAILNEWNQVFVDAVRAVGGENDDRFLGIPGYCTNADLTLKHLALPEDGAEGRLMVAVHFYDPYEYTLNAKFSEWGHTGASGKKETWGDEDNVRKVFGQLSEKYVAQGIPVYIGEMGCVHRGNERAESFRKYYLEYVSIHNLLQLPMY
;
A
#
# COMPACT_ATOMS: atom_id res chain seq x y z
N GLU A 1 19.04 -14.43 -10.31
CA GLU A 1 18.74 -13.18 -9.59
C GLU A 1 17.25 -12.96 -9.57
N PHE A 2 16.65 -12.83 -8.38
CA PHE A 2 15.22 -12.69 -8.24
C PHE A 2 14.87 -11.19 -8.22
N LEU A 3 14.29 -10.69 -9.31
CA LEU A 3 13.76 -9.34 -9.42
C LEU A 3 12.24 -9.40 -9.54
N ILE A 4 11.54 -8.60 -8.76
CA ILE A 4 10.13 -8.29 -8.91
C ILE A 4 10.05 -6.98 -9.68
N PHE A 5 9.25 -6.92 -10.73
CA PHE A 5 8.96 -5.66 -11.40
C PHE A 5 7.64 -5.11 -10.87
N GLU A 6 7.63 -3.85 -10.50
CA GLU A 6 6.42 -3.12 -10.16
C GLU A 6 6.07 -2.16 -11.30
N SER A 7 4.79 -2.07 -11.66
CA SER A 7 4.39 -1.33 -12.85
C SER A 7 4.62 0.17 -12.70
N MET A 8 4.25 0.72 -11.55
CA MET A 8 4.24 2.18 -11.30
C MET A 8 4.31 2.46 -9.81
N ASN A 9 4.76 3.65 -9.47
CA ASN A 9 4.68 4.18 -8.11
C ASN A 9 3.27 4.76 -7.82
N GLU A 10 3.15 5.79 -7.02
CA GLU A 10 1.91 6.44 -6.58
C GLU A 10 1.26 7.28 -7.70
N ILE A 11 0.71 6.64 -8.73
CA ILE A 11 0.04 7.33 -9.83
C ILE A 11 -1.27 7.97 -9.34
N HIS A 12 -1.40 9.26 -9.60
CA HIS A 12 -2.59 10.06 -9.31
C HIS A 12 -2.76 11.22 -10.30
N ASP A 13 -3.95 11.80 -10.37
CA ASP A 13 -4.32 12.89 -11.27
C ASP A 13 -4.08 14.30 -10.69
N GLY A 14 -3.29 14.41 -9.63
CA GLY A 14 -3.05 15.64 -8.88
C GLY A 14 -3.94 15.82 -7.65
N GLY A 15 -4.98 15.02 -7.50
CA GLY A 15 -5.94 15.08 -6.39
C GLY A 15 -5.82 13.96 -5.36
N TRP A 16 -4.85 13.09 -5.48
CA TRP A 16 -4.61 11.93 -4.59
C TRP A 16 -5.77 10.95 -4.49
N GLY A 17 -6.85 11.14 -5.27
CA GLY A 17 -7.98 10.21 -5.34
C GLY A 17 -8.94 10.25 -4.16
N TRP A 18 -8.88 11.25 -3.29
CA TRP A 18 -9.78 11.40 -2.14
C TRP A 18 -10.80 12.51 -2.32
N GLY A 19 -12.01 12.29 -1.76
CA GLY A 19 -13.06 13.31 -1.65
C GLY A 19 -13.52 13.84 -3.00
N ASP A 20 -13.62 15.16 -3.11
CA ASP A 20 -14.12 15.88 -4.29
C ASP A 20 -13.17 15.83 -5.51
N ASN A 21 -12.00 15.21 -5.36
CA ASN A 21 -11.04 15.06 -6.45
C ASN A 21 -11.40 13.93 -7.43
N LEU A 22 -12.52 13.26 -7.24
CA LEU A 22 -13.08 12.27 -8.16
C LEU A 22 -13.88 12.94 -9.29
N ASN A 23 -13.28 13.93 -9.95
CA ASN A 23 -13.95 14.72 -10.98
C ASN A 23 -14.43 13.90 -12.19
N ASP A 24 -13.82 12.74 -12.46
CA ASP A 24 -14.08 11.92 -13.64
C ASP A 24 -14.90 10.65 -13.35
N GLN A 25 -15.67 10.63 -12.27
CA GLN A 25 -16.55 9.50 -11.92
C GLN A 25 -15.79 8.15 -11.83
N GLY A 26 -14.53 8.18 -11.43
CA GLY A 26 -13.69 6.98 -11.27
C GLY A 26 -12.99 6.51 -12.54
N LYS A 27 -12.99 7.26 -13.63
CA LYS A 27 -12.24 6.91 -14.84
C LYS A 27 -10.76 6.69 -14.60
N GLN A 28 -10.15 7.47 -13.70
CA GLN A 28 -8.73 7.32 -13.34
C GLN A 28 -8.41 5.91 -12.83
N TYR A 29 -9.33 5.25 -12.13
CA TYR A 29 -9.13 3.88 -11.67
C TYR A 29 -9.13 2.88 -12.84
N ALA A 30 -10.07 3.04 -13.77
CA ALA A 30 -10.14 2.20 -14.96
C ALA A 30 -8.89 2.38 -15.83
N ILE A 31 -8.44 3.62 -16.04
CA ILE A 31 -7.22 3.93 -16.80
C ILE A 31 -6.00 3.25 -16.17
N LEU A 32 -5.85 3.33 -14.84
CA LEU A 32 -4.73 2.67 -14.16
C LEU A 32 -4.78 1.14 -14.31
N ASN A 33 -5.98 0.55 -14.22
CA ASN A 33 -6.15 -0.89 -14.46
C ASN A 33 -5.76 -1.28 -15.90
N GLU A 34 -6.11 -0.47 -16.89
CA GLU A 34 -5.67 -0.67 -18.29
C GLU A 34 -4.14 -0.57 -18.43
N TRP A 35 -3.50 0.39 -17.74
CA TRP A 35 -2.04 0.51 -17.75
C TRP A 35 -1.36 -0.67 -17.08
N ASN A 36 -1.92 -1.18 -15.99
CA ASN A 36 -1.44 -2.40 -15.33
C ASN A 36 -1.51 -3.60 -16.30
N GLN A 37 -2.60 -3.73 -17.10
CA GLN A 37 -2.69 -4.78 -18.12
C GLN A 37 -1.61 -4.63 -19.19
N VAL A 38 -1.42 -3.41 -19.71
CA VAL A 38 -0.36 -3.14 -20.72
C VAL A 38 1.02 -3.48 -20.17
N PHE A 39 1.28 -3.19 -18.90
CA PHE A 39 2.54 -3.55 -18.23
C PHE A 39 2.75 -5.07 -18.22
N VAL A 40 1.75 -5.84 -17.76
CA VAL A 40 1.83 -7.30 -17.70
C VAL A 40 2.08 -7.86 -19.11
N ASP A 41 1.28 -7.44 -20.09
CA ASP A 41 1.40 -7.90 -21.48
C ASP A 41 2.80 -7.62 -22.05
N ALA A 42 3.33 -6.41 -21.79
CA ALA A 42 4.65 -6.01 -22.27
C ALA A 42 5.77 -6.86 -21.64
N VAL A 43 5.70 -7.11 -20.34
CA VAL A 43 6.72 -7.94 -19.67
C VAL A 43 6.67 -9.38 -20.17
N ARG A 44 5.47 -9.97 -20.28
CA ARG A 44 5.30 -11.35 -20.76
C ARG A 44 5.72 -11.51 -22.23
N ALA A 45 5.48 -10.51 -23.05
CA ALA A 45 5.87 -10.54 -24.48
C ALA A 45 7.39 -10.61 -24.70
N VAL A 46 8.20 -10.20 -23.72
CA VAL A 46 9.67 -10.33 -23.79
C VAL A 46 10.12 -11.78 -23.66
N GLY A 47 9.40 -12.60 -22.92
CA GLY A 47 9.72 -14.01 -22.71
C GLY A 47 10.93 -14.27 -21.83
N GLY A 48 11.41 -15.51 -21.82
CA GLY A 48 12.57 -15.94 -21.05
C GLY A 48 12.35 -15.86 -19.53
N GLU A 49 13.24 -15.23 -18.79
CA GLU A 49 13.12 -15.05 -17.34
C GLU A 49 11.83 -14.30 -16.93
N ASN A 50 11.18 -13.60 -17.88
CA ASN A 50 9.97 -12.85 -17.60
C ASN A 50 8.69 -13.71 -17.68
N ASP A 51 8.76 -14.93 -18.23
CA ASP A 51 7.62 -15.84 -18.25
C ASP A 51 7.13 -16.23 -16.86
N ASP A 52 8.06 -16.33 -15.90
CA ASP A 52 7.79 -16.70 -14.50
C ASP A 52 8.06 -15.57 -13.48
N ARG A 53 8.37 -14.37 -13.96
CA ARG A 53 8.68 -13.23 -13.08
C ARG A 53 7.46 -12.81 -12.28
N PHE A 54 7.64 -12.55 -10.98
CA PHE A 54 6.62 -11.88 -10.17
C PHE A 54 6.48 -10.41 -10.58
N LEU A 55 5.23 -9.96 -10.71
CA LEU A 55 4.88 -8.60 -11.08
C LEU A 55 4.04 -7.95 -9.97
N GLY A 56 4.48 -6.78 -9.51
CA GLY A 56 3.80 -5.95 -8.54
C GLY A 56 2.78 -5.03 -9.22
N ILE A 57 1.54 -5.09 -8.78
CA ILE A 57 0.40 -4.38 -9.37
C ILE A 57 -0.15 -3.41 -8.32
N PRO A 58 0.14 -2.11 -8.42
CA PRO A 58 -0.42 -1.10 -7.52
C PRO A 58 -1.83 -0.71 -7.94
N GLY A 59 -2.65 -0.37 -6.94
CA GLY A 59 -3.87 0.41 -7.14
C GLY A 59 -3.58 1.91 -7.20
N TYR A 60 -4.64 2.71 -7.33
CA TYR A 60 -4.53 4.17 -7.44
C TYR A 60 -3.84 4.77 -6.20
N CYS A 61 -2.86 5.64 -6.42
CA CYS A 61 -1.94 6.19 -5.40
C CYS A 61 -1.19 5.12 -4.58
N THR A 62 -1.16 3.87 -5.01
CA THR A 62 -0.70 2.71 -4.22
C THR A 62 -1.36 2.65 -2.82
N ASN A 63 -2.49 3.35 -2.67
CA ASN A 63 -3.23 3.46 -1.42
C ASN A 63 -4.05 2.19 -1.14
N ALA A 64 -3.97 1.67 0.08
CA ALA A 64 -4.60 0.40 0.45
C ALA A 64 -6.13 0.42 0.29
N ASP A 65 -6.81 1.49 0.74
CA ASP A 65 -8.27 1.61 0.63
C ASP A 65 -8.74 1.72 -0.83
N LEU A 66 -8.05 2.50 -1.66
CA LEU A 66 -8.36 2.65 -3.07
C LEU A 66 -8.06 1.36 -3.86
N THR A 67 -6.98 0.66 -3.50
CA THR A 67 -6.65 -0.66 -4.02
C THR A 67 -7.75 -1.66 -3.70
N LEU A 68 -8.21 -1.71 -2.45
CA LEU A 68 -9.32 -2.58 -2.03
C LEU A 68 -10.61 -2.31 -2.83
N LYS A 69 -10.90 -1.06 -3.16
CA LYS A 69 -12.16 -0.67 -3.81
C LYS A 69 -12.11 -0.77 -5.33
N HIS A 70 -10.98 -0.45 -5.94
CA HIS A 70 -10.94 -0.11 -7.36
C HIS A 70 -9.92 -0.89 -8.19
N LEU A 71 -8.96 -1.61 -7.55
CA LEU A 71 -8.02 -2.43 -8.30
C LEU A 71 -8.75 -3.64 -8.91
N ALA A 72 -8.70 -3.71 -10.24
CA ALA A 72 -8.94 -4.92 -11.00
C ALA A 72 -7.58 -5.50 -11.40
N LEU A 73 -7.30 -6.73 -10.98
CA LEU A 73 -6.04 -7.39 -11.35
C LEU A 73 -6.03 -7.67 -12.85
N PRO A 74 -4.87 -7.46 -13.51
CA PRO A 74 -4.69 -7.84 -14.89
C PRO A 74 -4.88 -9.33 -15.12
N GLU A 75 -5.25 -9.71 -16.34
CA GLU A 75 -5.10 -11.08 -16.80
C GLU A 75 -3.60 -11.38 -17.00
N ASP A 76 -3.16 -12.55 -16.55
CA ASP A 76 -1.77 -12.99 -16.72
C ASP A 76 -1.71 -14.44 -17.15
N GLY A 77 -0.96 -14.72 -18.22
CA GLY A 77 -0.70 -16.08 -18.66
C GLY A 77 0.19 -16.88 -17.72
N ALA A 78 0.93 -16.22 -16.82
CA ALA A 78 1.76 -16.84 -15.79
C ALA A 78 0.96 -17.00 -14.49
N GLU A 79 0.44 -18.18 -14.22
CA GLU A 79 -0.40 -18.47 -13.06
C GLU A 79 0.35 -18.17 -11.74
N GLY A 80 -0.30 -17.42 -10.84
CA GLY A 80 0.21 -17.11 -9.51
C GLY A 80 1.45 -16.20 -9.49
N ARG A 81 1.68 -15.40 -10.53
CA ARG A 81 2.83 -14.49 -10.64
C ARG A 81 2.50 -13.01 -10.45
N LEU A 82 1.26 -12.66 -10.14
CA LEU A 82 0.89 -11.31 -9.76
C LEU A 82 0.92 -11.13 -8.24
N MET A 83 1.38 -9.97 -7.80
CA MET A 83 1.36 -9.52 -6.40
C MET A 83 0.69 -8.15 -6.35
N VAL A 84 -0.03 -7.85 -5.29
CA VAL A 84 -0.59 -6.51 -5.07
C VAL A 84 0.39 -5.66 -4.27
N ALA A 85 0.70 -4.47 -4.79
CA ALA A 85 1.53 -3.48 -4.11
C ALA A 85 0.65 -2.45 -3.38
N VAL A 86 0.98 -2.13 -2.13
CA VAL A 86 0.36 -1.04 -1.38
C VAL A 86 1.43 -0.24 -0.63
N HIS A 87 1.17 1.05 -0.43
CA HIS A 87 1.90 1.90 0.49
C HIS A 87 1.06 2.13 1.75
N PHE A 88 1.72 2.25 2.89
CA PHE A 88 1.02 2.40 4.15
C PHE A 88 1.65 3.50 5.01
N TYR A 89 1.00 4.65 5.04
CA TYR A 89 1.42 5.82 5.81
C TYR A 89 0.31 6.34 6.74
N ASP A 90 -0.69 5.49 7.07
CA ASP A 90 -1.80 5.91 7.94
C ASP A 90 -1.38 6.02 9.42
N PRO A 91 -1.76 7.09 10.10
CA PRO A 91 -2.36 8.31 9.56
C PRO A 91 -1.28 9.31 9.11
N TYR A 92 -1.46 9.93 7.96
CA TYR A 92 -0.53 10.87 7.33
C TYR A 92 -0.04 11.98 8.27
N GLU A 93 -0.95 12.56 9.06
CA GLU A 93 -0.65 13.65 9.99
C GLU A 93 0.30 13.23 11.12
N TYR A 94 0.40 11.93 11.39
CA TYR A 94 1.38 11.38 12.30
C TYR A 94 2.65 10.95 11.58
N THR A 95 2.54 10.20 10.50
CA THR A 95 3.68 9.52 9.87
C THR A 95 4.58 10.48 9.09
N LEU A 96 4.01 11.30 8.21
CA LEU A 96 4.75 12.16 7.29
C LEU A 96 4.70 13.65 7.66
N ASN A 97 3.53 14.16 8.05
CA ASN A 97 3.38 15.59 8.37
C ASN A 97 3.94 15.96 9.76
N ALA A 98 4.10 15.00 10.66
CA ALA A 98 4.59 15.22 12.03
C ALA A 98 3.75 16.21 12.88
N LYS A 99 2.49 16.46 12.50
CA LYS A 99 1.56 17.30 13.25
C LYS A 99 1.29 16.75 14.65
N PHE A 100 1.21 15.44 14.76
CA PHE A 100 1.02 14.73 16.01
C PHE A 100 2.33 14.07 16.46
N SER A 101 2.56 14.05 17.77
CA SER A 101 3.78 13.50 18.36
C SER A 101 3.62 12.10 18.94
N GLU A 102 2.38 11.64 19.11
CA GLU A 102 2.04 10.36 19.72
C GLU A 102 1.09 9.58 18.80
N TRP A 103 1.04 8.25 18.94
CA TRP A 103 0.22 7.36 18.13
C TRP A 103 -0.39 6.24 18.97
N GLY A 104 -1.49 5.68 18.46
CA GLY A 104 -2.12 4.49 19.04
C GLY A 104 -2.97 4.75 20.26
N HIS A 105 -3.50 3.69 20.85
CA HIS A 105 -4.45 3.76 21.97
C HIS A 105 -3.85 4.49 23.18
N THR A 106 -2.55 4.35 23.41
CA THR A 106 -1.86 4.93 24.57
C THR A 106 -1.43 6.38 24.37
N GLY A 107 -1.54 6.92 23.17
CA GLY A 107 -1.25 8.32 22.89
C GLY A 107 -2.23 9.26 23.58
N ALA A 108 -1.72 10.37 24.13
CA ALA A 108 -2.53 11.34 24.84
C ALA A 108 -3.50 12.11 23.90
N SER A 109 -4.67 12.44 24.41
CA SER A 109 -5.62 13.29 23.69
C SER A 109 -4.98 14.62 23.27
N GLY A 110 -5.21 15.04 22.03
CA GLY A 110 -4.62 16.24 21.45
C GLY A 110 -3.16 16.09 20.97
N LYS A 111 -2.51 14.96 21.27
CA LYS A 111 -1.16 14.63 20.79
C LYS A 111 -1.13 13.51 19.77
N LYS A 112 -2.26 12.89 19.51
CA LYS A 112 -2.46 11.84 18.52
C LYS A 112 -3.64 12.17 17.62
N GLU A 113 -3.64 11.53 16.44
CA GLU A 113 -4.78 11.56 15.53
C GLU A 113 -5.96 10.76 16.12
N THR A 114 -7.18 11.06 15.68
CA THR A 114 -8.40 10.39 16.14
C THR A 114 -8.72 9.11 15.36
N TRP A 115 -7.91 8.80 14.35
CA TRP A 115 -8.01 7.63 13.49
C TRP A 115 -6.62 7.06 13.17
N GLY A 116 -6.54 5.97 12.45
CA GLY A 116 -5.27 5.41 11.99
C GLY A 116 -4.45 4.76 13.11
N ASP A 117 -5.09 4.32 14.19
CA ASP A 117 -4.49 3.61 15.30
C ASP A 117 -4.31 2.10 15.02
N GLU A 118 -4.04 1.32 16.05
CA GLU A 118 -3.85 -0.12 15.98
C GLU A 118 -5.05 -0.85 15.35
N ASP A 119 -6.27 -0.35 15.58
CA ASP A 119 -7.49 -0.93 15.00
C ASP A 119 -7.55 -0.70 13.49
N ASN A 120 -7.12 0.47 13.03
CA ASN A 120 -7.03 0.77 11.60
C ASN A 120 -6.01 -0.15 10.90
N VAL A 121 -4.83 -0.33 11.48
CA VAL A 121 -3.81 -1.24 10.93
C VAL A 121 -4.37 -2.65 10.75
N ARG A 122 -4.97 -3.21 11.81
CA ARG A 122 -5.58 -4.55 11.77
C ARG A 122 -6.71 -4.65 10.76
N LYS A 123 -7.56 -3.62 10.69
CA LYS A 123 -8.69 -3.57 9.75
C LYS A 123 -8.21 -3.58 8.31
N VAL A 124 -7.30 -2.66 7.94
CA VAL A 124 -6.82 -2.53 6.56
C VAL A 124 -6.09 -3.80 6.13
N PHE A 125 -5.18 -4.31 6.95
CA PHE A 125 -4.43 -5.51 6.62
C PHE A 125 -5.31 -6.77 6.61
N GLY A 126 -6.30 -6.84 7.49
CA GLY A 126 -7.30 -7.90 7.47
C GLY A 126 -8.11 -7.91 6.17
N GLN A 127 -8.54 -6.75 5.68
CA GLN A 127 -9.27 -6.62 4.41
C GLN A 127 -8.39 -6.99 3.21
N LEU A 128 -7.12 -6.57 3.20
CA LEU A 128 -6.17 -6.98 2.15
C LEU A 128 -5.94 -8.50 2.17
N SER A 129 -5.82 -9.08 3.37
CA SER A 129 -5.68 -10.53 3.53
C SER A 129 -6.88 -11.28 2.99
N GLU A 130 -8.08 -10.86 3.37
CA GLU A 130 -9.33 -11.50 2.94
C GLU A 130 -9.53 -11.40 1.42
N LYS A 131 -9.28 -10.22 0.85
CA LYS A 131 -9.52 -9.98 -0.58
C LYS A 131 -8.49 -10.66 -1.49
N TYR A 132 -7.21 -10.67 -1.08
CA TYR A 132 -6.12 -11.12 -1.95
C TYR A 132 -5.38 -12.34 -1.43
N VAL A 133 -4.83 -12.29 -0.21
CA VAL A 133 -3.98 -13.37 0.31
C VAL A 133 -4.76 -14.68 0.43
N ALA A 134 -5.99 -14.63 0.91
CA ALA A 134 -6.87 -15.80 1.00
C ALA A 134 -7.23 -16.41 -0.37
N GLN A 135 -7.03 -15.66 -1.45
CA GLN A 135 -7.18 -16.12 -2.84
C GLN A 135 -5.85 -16.56 -3.47
N GLY A 136 -4.78 -16.63 -2.69
CA GLY A 136 -3.46 -17.01 -3.18
C GLY A 136 -2.70 -15.88 -3.88
N ILE A 137 -3.16 -14.62 -3.78
CA ILE A 137 -2.53 -13.45 -4.39
C ILE A 137 -1.72 -12.73 -3.31
N PRO A 138 -0.38 -12.74 -3.36
CA PRO A 138 0.45 -12.05 -2.39
C PRO A 138 0.21 -10.53 -2.39
N VAL A 139 0.26 -9.93 -1.20
CA VAL A 139 0.24 -8.46 -1.03
C VAL A 139 1.54 -8.04 -0.35
N TYR A 140 2.20 -7.00 -0.80
CA TYR A 140 3.35 -6.44 -0.11
C TYR A 140 3.21 -4.95 0.13
N ILE A 141 3.88 -4.48 1.18
CA ILE A 141 3.97 -3.06 1.49
C ILE A 141 5.25 -2.56 0.84
N GLY A 142 5.13 -1.86 -0.30
CA GLY A 142 6.25 -1.30 -1.06
C GLY A 142 6.91 -0.15 -0.33
N GLU A 143 6.09 0.66 0.35
CA GLU A 143 6.57 1.78 1.16
C GLU A 143 5.80 1.89 2.47
N MET A 144 6.52 2.16 3.55
CA MET A 144 5.99 2.56 4.84
C MET A 144 7.03 3.33 5.61
N GLY A 145 6.61 4.14 6.55
CA GLY A 145 7.57 4.87 7.35
C GLY A 145 6.94 5.85 8.31
N CYS A 146 7.79 6.46 9.12
CA CYS A 146 7.39 7.51 10.03
C CYS A 146 8.59 8.40 10.30
N VAL A 147 8.45 9.71 10.08
CA VAL A 147 9.53 10.68 10.28
C VAL A 147 10.04 10.69 11.71
N HIS A 148 11.33 10.94 11.87
CA HIS A 148 11.98 11.05 13.19
C HIS A 148 11.37 12.14 14.07
N ARG A 149 11.41 11.94 15.38
CA ARG A 149 10.87 12.87 16.39
C ARG A 149 11.99 13.53 17.19
N GLY A 150 11.73 14.78 17.61
CA GLY A 150 12.72 15.62 18.31
C GLY A 150 12.89 15.32 19.81
N ASN A 151 12.14 14.35 20.38
CA ASN A 151 12.25 14.00 21.78
C ASN A 151 12.01 12.50 22.00
N GLU A 152 12.55 11.99 23.11
CA GLU A 152 12.58 10.57 23.44
C GLU A 152 11.18 9.94 23.51
N ARG A 153 10.21 10.64 24.12
CA ARG A 153 8.83 10.13 24.22
C ARG A 153 8.17 9.97 22.85
N ALA A 154 8.26 11.00 22.00
CA ALA A 154 7.67 10.93 20.67
C ALA A 154 8.39 9.89 19.78
N GLU A 155 9.70 9.73 19.96
CA GLU A 155 10.47 8.70 19.26
C GLU A 155 10.10 7.28 19.72
N SER A 156 9.71 7.09 20.98
CA SER A 156 9.19 5.79 21.44
C SER A 156 7.86 5.41 20.75
N PHE A 157 6.97 6.38 20.51
CA PHE A 157 5.76 6.15 19.72
C PHE A 157 6.05 5.84 18.27
N ARG A 158 7.05 6.51 17.68
CA ARG A 158 7.48 6.20 16.30
C ARG A 158 7.98 4.76 16.19
N LYS A 159 8.82 4.32 17.09
CA LYS A 159 9.32 2.94 17.11
C LYS A 159 8.18 1.95 17.29
N TYR A 160 7.25 2.24 18.19
CA TYR A 160 6.07 1.41 18.41
C TYR A 160 5.19 1.30 17.15
N TYR A 161 4.94 2.43 16.44
CA TYR A 161 4.22 2.42 15.18
C TYR A 161 4.89 1.51 14.14
N LEU A 162 6.18 1.70 13.90
CA LEU A 162 6.94 0.92 12.92
C LEU A 162 6.93 -0.57 13.26
N GLU A 163 7.14 -0.91 14.52
CA GLU A 163 7.09 -2.28 15.02
C GLU A 163 5.70 -2.88 14.84
N TYR A 164 4.65 -2.13 15.20
CA TYR A 164 3.27 -2.60 15.10
C TYR A 164 2.87 -2.91 13.65
N VAL A 165 3.14 -1.99 12.73
CA VAL A 165 2.88 -2.22 11.29
C VAL A 165 3.69 -3.40 10.78
N SER A 166 4.96 -3.52 11.17
CA SER A 166 5.83 -4.63 10.78
C SER A 166 5.31 -5.99 11.22
N ILE A 167 4.87 -6.11 12.48
CA ILE A 167 4.36 -7.37 13.03
C ILE A 167 3.05 -7.79 12.33
N HIS A 168 2.20 -6.83 11.97
CA HIS A 168 0.93 -7.08 11.31
C HIS A 168 1.03 -7.14 9.79
N ASN A 169 2.22 -6.96 9.22
CA ASN A 169 2.48 -7.13 7.80
C ASN A 169 2.16 -8.58 7.37
N LEU A 170 1.20 -8.73 6.49
CA LEU A 170 0.62 -10.01 6.10
C LEU A 170 1.57 -10.94 5.36
N LEU A 171 2.64 -10.42 4.79
CA LEU A 171 3.54 -11.18 3.94
C LEU A 171 4.89 -11.47 4.57
N GLN A 172 5.21 -10.87 5.71
CA GLN A 172 6.56 -10.95 6.30
C GLN A 172 7.68 -10.61 5.30
N LEU A 173 7.34 -9.90 4.22
CA LEU A 173 8.33 -9.40 3.27
C LEU A 173 9.06 -8.20 3.87
N PRO A 174 10.34 -8.01 3.52
CA PRO A 174 11.04 -6.82 3.93
C PRO A 174 10.27 -5.59 3.43
N MET A 175 10.04 -4.65 4.34
CA MET A 175 9.50 -3.33 4.02
C MET A 175 10.68 -2.40 3.77
N TYR A 176 10.64 -1.67 2.67
CA TYR A 176 11.67 -0.71 2.28
C TYR A 176 11.16 0.72 2.42
#